data_f159a1680911f97eecddb57d519f1010
#
_entry.id   f159a1680911f97eecddb57d519f1010
#
_cell.length_a   1.000
_cell.length_b   1.000
_cell.length_c   1.000
_cell.angle_alpha   90.00
_cell.angle_beta   90.00
_cell.angle_gamma   90.00
#
_symmetry.space_group_name_H-M   'P 1'
#
loop_
_entity.id
_entity.type
_entity.pdbx_description
1 polymer ?
#
loop_
_entity_poly.entity_id
_entity_poly.type
_entity_poly.pdbx_seq_one_letter_code
_entity_poly.pdbx_strand_id
1 'polypeptide(L)'
;MRGFATGGGALVFGLLVAVCVGLSGCCTSPPLPRESLVIEQPPEEAPKPPPVEKPPERAPAVRPPVEVREPPPPPPVIPPAVVAAIEDLGQKYPGLFVFDKEKGQFRFNSDITFDSGSNVVKPEARSALMKLAQILSTEQVRDRTLTIVGHTDNVPVKKRETIARLKSLGKAADNQGLSEARAEAVAEVLMAGGVEAARMVTQGRGQSVPIADNLTVEGKAKNRRVDIFVTPSGGRASSAGTVNFGSGR
;
A
#
# COMPACT_ATOMS: atom_id res chain seq x y z
N MET A 1 -23.71 57.41 -22.06
CA MET A 1 -22.69 57.94 -23.01
C MET A 1 -21.69 56.79 -23.24
N ARG A 2 -21.74 56.30 -24.47
CA ARG A 2 -20.62 55.91 -25.37
C ARG A 2 -19.55 54.96 -24.76
N GLY A 3 -19.13 53.84 -25.33
CA GLY A 3 -19.32 53.39 -26.70
C GLY A 3 -18.66 52.02 -26.87
N PHE A 4 -19.09 51.36 -27.84
CA PHE A 4 -18.62 50.30 -28.69
C PHE A 4 -17.11 50.06 -28.78
N ALA A 5 -16.71 48.77 -28.86
CA ALA A 5 -15.82 48.30 -29.92
C ALA A 5 -15.88 46.76 -30.07
N THR A 6 -16.40 46.35 -31.14
CA THR A 6 -16.39 45.09 -31.88
C THR A 6 -15.00 44.78 -32.46
N GLY A 7 -14.69 43.48 -32.63
CA GLY A 7 -13.62 42.94 -33.47
C GLY A 7 -13.58 41.42 -33.22
N GLY A 8 -14.04 40.55 -34.02
CA GLY A 8 -14.16 40.40 -35.47
C GLY A 8 -12.87 39.79 -36.02
N GLY A 9 -12.74 38.44 -36.00
CA GLY A 9 -11.59 37.75 -36.58
C GLY A 9 -11.95 36.31 -36.90
N ALA A 10 -12.65 36.11 -38.01
CA ALA A 10 -12.80 34.82 -38.67
C ALA A 10 -11.62 34.63 -39.67
N LEU A 11 -11.05 33.46 -39.70
CA LEU A 11 -10.19 32.95 -40.81
C LEU A 11 -10.19 31.41 -40.71
N VAL A 12 -10.94 30.83 -41.60
CA VAL A 12 -10.70 30.25 -42.93
C VAL A 12 -10.05 28.85 -42.90
N PHE A 13 -10.90 27.86 -43.16
CA PHE A 13 -10.80 26.72 -44.07
C PHE A 13 -9.41 26.35 -44.59
N GLY A 14 -9.05 25.09 -44.36
CA GLY A 14 -8.04 24.37 -45.11
C GLY A 14 -8.45 22.90 -45.23
N LEU A 15 -9.36 22.64 -46.15
CA LEU A 15 -9.73 21.30 -46.61
C LEU A 15 -8.65 20.83 -47.58
N LEU A 16 -7.85 19.83 -47.23
CA LEU A 16 -6.95 19.17 -48.14
C LEU A 16 -7.40 17.73 -48.34
N VAL A 17 -8.15 17.54 -49.45
CA VAL A 17 -8.52 16.25 -50.02
C VAL A 17 -7.32 15.74 -50.81
N ALA A 18 -6.66 14.70 -50.36
CA ALA A 18 -5.73 13.94 -51.15
C ALA A 18 -6.42 12.67 -51.68
N VAL A 19 -6.79 12.76 -52.93
CA VAL A 19 -7.19 11.61 -53.74
C VAL A 19 -5.90 10.83 -54.13
N CYS A 20 -5.74 9.64 -53.62
CA CYS A 20 -4.79 8.69 -54.21
C CYS A 20 -5.55 7.63 -54.97
N VAL A 21 -5.40 7.77 -56.27
CA VAL A 21 -5.82 6.84 -57.32
C VAL A 21 -5.08 5.53 -57.17
N GLY A 22 -5.83 4.42 -57.41
CA GLY A 22 -5.37 3.04 -57.29
C GLY A 22 -4.24 2.67 -58.27
N LEU A 23 -3.42 1.77 -57.80
CA LEU A 23 -2.67 0.85 -58.63
C LEU A 23 -2.79 -0.54 -58.05
N SER A 24 -3.54 -1.36 -58.76
CA SER A 24 -3.60 -2.82 -58.58
C SER A 24 -2.20 -3.39 -58.87
N GLY A 25 -1.49 -3.79 -57.86
CA GLY A 25 -0.30 -4.59 -57.97
C GLY A 25 -0.57 -6.01 -57.49
N CYS A 26 -0.75 -6.92 -58.40
CA CYS A 26 -0.69 -8.36 -58.15
C CYS A 26 0.70 -8.70 -57.63
N CYS A 27 0.84 -8.95 -56.34
CA CYS A 27 1.98 -9.65 -55.81
C CYS A 27 1.70 -11.15 -55.79
N THR A 28 2.16 -11.83 -56.84
CA THR A 28 2.32 -13.28 -56.85
C THR A 28 3.40 -13.65 -55.87
N SER A 29 3.01 -14.33 -54.80
CA SER A 29 3.93 -14.94 -53.86
C SER A 29 4.76 -16.03 -54.55
N PRO A 30 6.07 -16.10 -54.39
CA PRO A 30 6.88 -17.21 -54.92
C PRO A 30 6.54 -18.49 -54.12
N PRO A 31 6.56 -19.67 -54.83
CA PRO A 31 6.34 -20.95 -54.15
C PRO A 31 7.49 -21.26 -53.18
N LEU A 32 7.13 -21.68 -52.00
CA LEU A 32 8.08 -22.19 -51.00
C LEU A 32 8.81 -23.43 -51.55
N PRO A 33 10.11 -23.56 -51.33
CA PRO A 33 10.82 -24.76 -51.72
C PRO A 33 10.28 -25.96 -50.90
N ARG A 34 9.97 -27.05 -51.62
CA ARG A 34 9.70 -28.37 -51.01
C ARG A 34 10.97 -28.84 -50.35
N GLU A 35 11.03 -28.70 -49.05
CA GLU A 35 12.02 -29.37 -48.23
C GLU A 35 11.71 -30.89 -48.27
N SER A 36 12.68 -31.63 -48.80
CA SER A 36 12.66 -33.07 -48.83
C SER A 36 12.58 -33.61 -47.40
N LEU A 37 11.54 -34.40 -47.12
CA LEU A 37 11.46 -35.20 -45.92
C LEU A 37 12.64 -36.17 -45.88
N VAL A 38 13.71 -35.78 -45.23
CA VAL A 38 14.72 -36.74 -44.79
C VAL A 38 14.10 -37.46 -43.60
N ILE A 39 13.75 -38.72 -43.84
CA ILE A 39 13.36 -39.64 -42.79
C ILE A 39 14.62 -39.89 -41.96
N GLU A 40 14.78 -39.17 -40.89
CA GLU A 40 15.80 -39.40 -39.85
C GLU A 40 15.45 -40.70 -39.15
N GLN A 41 16.30 -41.68 -39.30
CA GLN A 41 16.20 -42.98 -38.58
C GLN A 41 16.28 -42.68 -37.07
N PRO A 42 15.52 -43.41 -36.23
CA PRO A 42 15.58 -43.21 -34.77
C PRO A 42 17.03 -43.52 -34.32
N PRO A 43 17.58 -42.67 -33.41
CA PRO A 43 18.92 -42.94 -32.88
C PRO A 43 18.94 -44.29 -32.16
N GLU A 44 19.93 -45.10 -32.52
CA GLU A 44 20.29 -46.37 -31.91
C GLU A 44 20.38 -46.18 -30.37
N GLU A 45 19.63 -47.01 -29.67
CA GLU A 45 19.50 -46.99 -28.22
C GLU A 45 20.90 -47.15 -27.58
N ALA A 46 21.38 -46.06 -26.94
CA ALA A 46 22.65 -46.06 -26.24
C ALA A 46 22.64 -47.15 -25.14
N PRO A 47 23.76 -47.86 -24.95
CA PRO A 47 23.86 -48.94 -23.96
C PRO A 47 23.53 -48.40 -22.55
N LYS A 48 22.64 -49.12 -21.86
CA LYS A 48 22.26 -48.79 -20.47
C LYS A 48 23.51 -48.72 -19.60
N PRO A 49 23.64 -47.62 -18.83
CA PRO A 49 24.75 -47.55 -17.87
C PRO A 49 24.64 -48.68 -16.83
N PRO A 50 25.78 -49.21 -16.34
CA PRO A 50 25.77 -50.25 -15.33
C PRO A 50 25.05 -49.81 -14.06
N PRO A 51 24.49 -50.75 -13.28
CA PRO A 51 23.79 -50.42 -12.04
C PRO A 51 24.68 -49.61 -11.12
N VAL A 52 24.22 -48.38 -10.80
CA VAL A 52 24.89 -47.56 -9.79
C VAL A 52 24.71 -48.22 -8.43
N GLU A 53 25.78 -48.80 -7.88
CA GLU A 53 25.81 -49.23 -6.49
C GLU A 53 25.37 -48.08 -5.60
N LYS A 54 24.29 -48.30 -4.83
CA LYS A 54 23.82 -47.30 -3.84
C LYS A 54 24.98 -47.04 -2.85
N PRO A 55 25.33 -45.75 -2.65
CA PRO A 55 26.27 -45.42 -1.59
C PRO A 55 25.76 -45.95 -0.25
N PRO A 56 26.64 -46.41 0.65
CA PRO A 56 26.23 -46.91 1.95
C PRO A 56 25.41 -45.86 2.68
N GLU A 57 24.25 -46.27 3.16
CA GLU A 57 23.31 -45.46 3.93
C GLU A 57 24.06 -44.82 5.11
N ARG A 58 24.34 -43.51 4.97
CA ARG A 58 24.93 -42.73 6.06
C ARG A 58 24.03 -42.87 7.27
N ALA A 59 24.56 -43.40 8.35
CA ALA A 59 23.91 -43.35 9.65
C ALA A 59 23.29 -41.98 9.92
N PRO A 60 22.07 -41.89 10.52
CA PRO A 60 21.42 -40.65 10.74
C PRO A 60 22.32 -39.71 11.53
N ALA A 61 22.75 -38.63 10.89
CA ALA A 61 23.49 -37.57 11.56
C ALA A 61 22.67 -37.13 12.78
N VAL A 62 23.22 -37.34 13.96
CA VAL A 62 22.66 -36.80 15.22
C VAL A 62 22.53 -35.30 15.02
N ARG A 63 21.29 -34.83 14.85
CA ARG A 63 21.02 -33.40 14.76
C ARG A 63 21.51 -32.78 16.05
N PRO A 64 22.31 -31.71 16.00
CA PRO A 64 22.66 -31.00 17.22
C PRO A 64 21.38 -30.61 17.96
N PRO A 65 21.42 -30.55 19.29
CA PRO A 65 20.25 -30.18 20.08
C PRO A 65 19.64 -28.91 19.48
N VAL A 66 18.34 -28.96 19.16
CA VAL A 66 17.62 -27.77 18.72
C VAL A 66 17.72 -26.79 19.89
N GLU A 67 18.52 -25.74 19.69
CA GLU A 67 18.58 -24.61 20.61
C GLU A 67 17.16 -24.10 20.76
N VAL A 68 16.57 -24.37 21.91
CA VAL A 68 15.25 -23.88 22.28
C VAL A 68 15.42 -22.36 22.37
N ARG A 69 15.15 -21.68 21.24
CA ARG A 69 15.08 -20.21 21.28
C ARG A 69 13.98 -19.86 22.29
N GLU A 70 14.39 -19.18 23.33
CA GLU A 70 13.45 -18.60 24.29
C GLU A 70 12.34 -17.90 23.49
N PRO A 71 11.06 -18.04 23.91
CA PRO A 71 9.97 -17.34 23.25
C PRO A 71 10.31 -15.85 23.22
N PRO A 72 9.97 -15.14 22.12
CA PRO A 72 10.24 -13.72 22.04
C PRO A 72 9.62 -13.04 23.27
N PRO A 73 10.30 -12.02 23.85
CA PRO A 73 9.79 -11.33 25.00
C PRO A 73 8.36 -10.86 24.73
N PRO A 74 7.47 -10.93 25.74
CA PRO A 74 6.09 -10.54 25.56
C PRO A 74 6.01 -9.13 24.98
N PRO A 75 5.04 -8.86 24.08
CA PRO A 75 4.90 -7.55 23.45
C PRO A 75 4.83 -6.47 24.53
N PRO A 76 5.39 -5.30 24.28
CA PRO A 76 5.50 -4.25 25.27
C PRO A 76 4.12 -3.81 25.75
N VAL A 77 3.82 -4.11 27.00
CA VAL A 77 2.54 -3.82 27.63
C VAL A 77 2.39 -2.30 27.73
N ILE A 78 1.37 -1.75 27.07
CA ILE A 78 0.95 -0.35 27.31
C ILE A 78 0.47 -0.25 28.76
N PRO A 79 0.86 0.77 29.53
CA PRO A 79 0.46 0.91 30.93
C PRO A 79 -1.07 0.83 31.10
N PRO A 80 -1.58 0.17 32.15
CA PRO A 80 -3.04 -0.02 32.34
C PRO A 80 -3.85 1.28 32.35
N ALA A 81 -3.28 2.37 32.89
CA ALA A 81 -3.93 3.68 32.91
C ALA A 81 -4.12 4.24 31.47
N VAL A 82 -3.16 4.02 30.59
CA VAL A 82 -3.24 4.42 29.16
C VAL A 82 -4.25 3.55 28.43
N VAL A 83 -4.28 2.24 28.72
CA VAL A 83 -5.30 1.32 28.16
C VAL A 83 -6.70 1.77 28.53
N ALA A 84 -6.95 2.10 29.80
CA ALA A 84 -8.26 2.58 30.26
C ALA A 84 -8.69 3.88 29.54
N ALA A 85 -7.78 4.83 29.37
CA ALA A 85 -8.05 6.07 28.64
C ALA A 85 -8.37 5.82 27.14
N ILE A 86 -7.74 4.81 26.53
CA ILE A 86 -8.00 4.41 25.14
C ILE A 86 -9.37 3.72 25.03
N GLU A 87 -9.71 2.86 25.99
CA GLU A 87 -11.01 2.16 26.05
C GLU A 87 -12.17 3.18 26.22
N ASP A 88 -12.02 4.18 27.11
CA ASP A 88 -12.96 5.30 27.25
C ASP A 88 -13.12 6.09 25.94
N LEU A 89 -12.01 6.37 25.27
CA LEU A 89 -12.04 7.00 23.96
C LEU A 89 -12.80 6.16 22.93
N GLY A 90 -12.62 4.83 22.94
CA GLY A 90 -13.32 3.91 22.05
C GLY A 90 -14.85 3.89 22.31
N GLN A 91 -15.28 3.97 23.57
CA GLN A 91 -16.70 4.09 23.92
C GLN A 91 -17.30 5.42 23.41
N LYS A 92 -16.53 6.50 23.45
CA LYS A 92 -16.97 7.82 23.00
C LYS A 92 -17.08 7.93 21.48
N TYR A 93 -16.30 7.15 20.74
CA TYR A 93 -16.28 7.13 19.27
C TYR A 93 -16.49 5.71 18.74
N PRO A 94 -17.70 5.14 18.91
CA PRO A 94 -17.98 3.76 18.56
C PRO A 94 -17.77 3.48 17.07
N GLY A 95 -17.10 2.37 16.75
CA GLY A 95 -16.86 1.92 15.39
C GLY A 95 -15.77 2.65 14.62
N LEU A 96 -15.19 3.75 15.14
CA LEU A 96 -14.13 4.49 14.48
C LEU A 96 -12.82 3.70 14.46
N PHE A 97 -12.47 3.08 15.57
CA PHE A 97 -11.30 2.22 15.68
C PHE A 97 -11.52 1.02 16.59
N VAL A 98 -10.69 0.01 16.43
CA VAL A 98 -10.55 -1.13 17.33
C VAL A 98 -9.14 -1.09 17.90
N PHE A 99 -9.04 -1.24 19.21
CA PHE A 99 -7.76 -1.32 19.93
C PHE A 99 -7.46 -2.75 20.35
N ASP A 100 -6.34 -3.28 19.90
CA ASP A 100 -5.77 -4.56 20.33
C ASP A 100 -4.68 -4.27 21.37
N LYS A 101 -5.01 -4.44 22.65
CA LYS A 101 -4.10 -4.13 23.77
C LYS A 101 -2.91 -5.08 23.87
N GLU A 102 -3.03 -6.30 23.34
CA GLU A 102 -1.93 -7.27 23.35
C GLU A 102 -0.85 -6.89 22.35
N LYS A 103 -1.27 -6.36 21.20
CA LYS A 103 -0.34 -5.92 20.13
C LYS A 103 0.03 -4.45 20.21
N GLY A 104 -0.64 -3.66 21.07
CA GLY A 104 -0.50 -2.20 21.03
C GLY A 104 -0.91 -1.60 19.70
N GLN A 105 -1.95 -2.16 19.06
CA GLN A 105 -2.38 -1.81 17.71
C GLN A 105 -3.74 -1.13 17.72
N PHE A 106 -3.83 0.02 17.06
CA PHE A 106 -5.10 0.65 16.70
C PHE A 106 -5.41 0.36 15.24
N ARG A 107 -6.63 -0.05 14.97
CA ARG A 107 -7.13 -0.25 13.61
C ARG A 107 -8.27 0.71 13.34
N PHE A 108 -8.04 1.70 12.50
CA PHE A 108 -9.03 2.69 12.07
C PHE A 108 -9.70 2.24 10.77
N ASN A 109 -11.03 2.29 10.73
CA ASN A 109 -11.77 2.06 9.50
C ASN A 109 -11.68 3.28 8.59
N SER A 110 -11.14 3.13 7.38
CA SER A 110 -10.95 4.24 6.44
C SER A 110 -12.27 4.87 6.00
N ASP A 111 -13.37 4.12 5.89
CA ASP A 111 -14.65 4.66 5.42
C ASP A 111 -15.28 5.60 6.45
N ILE A 112 -14.97 5.41 7.74
CA ILE A 112 -15.39 6.31 8.82
C ILE A 112 -14.38 7.44 9.01
N THR A 113 -13.09 7.15 8.81
CA THR A 113 -12.01 8.11 9.06
C THR A 113 -11.86 9.16 7.95
N PHE A 114 -12.05 8.78 6.69
CA PHE A 114 -11.82 9.64 5.54
C PHE A 114 -13.07 9.82 4.68
N ASP A 115 -13.07 10.87 3.87
CA ASP A 115 -14.02 11.01 2.78
C ASP A 115 -13.77 9.95 1.70
N SER A 116 -14.85 9.52 1.03
CA SER A 116 -14.81 8.43 0.05
C SER A 116 -13.78 8.65 -1.05
N GLY A 117 -12.79 7.76 -1.11
CA GLY A 117 -11.70 7.82 -2.09
C GLY A 117 -10.70 8.96 -1.85
N SER A 118 -10.70 9.59 -0.67
CA SER A 118 -9.85 10.72 -0.31
C SER A 118 -8.87 10.36 0.82
N ASN A 119 -7.92 11.26 1.07
CA ASN A 119 -7.07 11.30 2.26
C ASN A 119 -7.48 12.42 3.24
N VAL A 120 -8.62 13.09 3.00
CA VAL A 120 -9.13 14.13 3.91
C VAL A 120 -9.78 13.45 5.11
N VAL A 121 -9.28 13.76 6.30
CA VAL A 121 -9.79 13.20 7.57
C VAL A 121 -11.08 13.93 7.95
N LYS A 122 -12.14 13.17 8.21
CA LYS A 122 -13.43 13.70 8.64
C LYS A 122 -13.34 14.38 10.01
N PRO A 123 -14.17 15.40 10.29
CA PRO A 123 -14.10 16.17 11.55
C PRO A 123 -14.21 15.32 12.81
N GLU A 124 -15.09 14.32 12.82
CA GLU A 124 -15.28 13.40 13.96
C GLU A 124 -14.03 12.53 14.20
N ALA A 125 -13.48 11.95 13.13
CA ALA A 125 -12.26 11.17 13.18
C ALA A 125 -11.07 12.04 13.61
N ARG A 126 -10.99 13.28 13.13
CA ARG A 126 -9.97 14.25 13.55
C ARG A 126 -10.04 14.53 15.05
N SER A 127 -11.25 14.73 15.58
CA SER A 127 -11.44 14.96 17.02
C SER A 127 -11.01 13.78 17.87
N ALA A 128 -11.30 12.54 17.43
CA ALA A 128 -10.87 11.33 18.12
C ALA A 128 -9.35 11.13 18.02
N LEU A 129 -8.75 11.34 16.83
CA LEU A 129 -7.30 11.25 16.64
C LEU A 129 -6.54 12.29 17.48
N MET A 130 -7.05 13.51 17.62
CA MET A 130 -6.44 14.51 18.49
C MET A 130 -6.46 14.10 19.96
N LYS A 131 -7.56 13.49 20.44
CA LYS A 131 -7.64 12.97 21.82
C LYS A 131 -6.72 11.76 22.00
N LEU A 132 -6.64 10.88 21.00
CA LEU A 132 -5.67 9.79 21.01
C LEU A 132 -4.25 10.32 21.07
N ALA A 133 -3.94 11.38 20.31
CA ALA A 133 -2.63 12.03 20.32
C ALA A 133 -2.27 12.57 21.73
N GLN A 134 -3.23 13.19 22.42
CA GLN A 134 -3.03 13.65 23.79
C GLN A 134 -2.69 12.49 24.76
N ILE A 135 -3.39 11.36 24.64
CA ILE A 135 -3.11 10.14 25.42
C ILE A 135 -1.69 9.61 25.08
N LEU A 136 -1.33 9.56 23.79
CA LEU A 136 -0.04 9.06 23.32
C LEU A 136 1.13 10.03 23.59
N SER A 137 0.84 11.27 23.98
CA SER A 137 1.83 12.28 24.38
C SER A 137 2.13 12.29 25.87
N THR A 138 1.42 11.48 26.65
CA THR A 138 1.68 11.36 28.11
C THR A 138 3.05 10.74 28.38
N GLU A 139 3.67 11.08 29.51
CA GLU A 139 5.02 10.59 29.87
C GLU A 139 5.13 9.07 29.89
N GLN A 140 4.03 8.38 30.17
CA GLN A 140 3.97 6.93 30.25
C GLN A 140 4.21 6.20 28.93
N VAL A 141 4.00 6.88 27.79
CA VAL A 141 4.13 6.33 26.44
C VAL A 141 4.88 7.24 25.46
N ARG A 142 5.38 8.39 25.92
CA ARG A 142 6.11 9.35 25.05
C ARG A 142 7.42 8.80 24.49
N ASP A 143 7.97 7.77 25.10
CA ASP A 143 9.16 7.05 24.65
C ASP A 143 8.88 6.02 23.57
N ARG A 144 7.61 5.84 23.16
CA ARG A 144 7.20 4.85 22.16
C ARG A 144 7.26 5.41 20.75
N THR A 145 7.59 4.54 19.79
CA THR A 145 7.50 4.83 18.36
C THR A 145 6.13 4.45 17.84
N LEU A 146 5.55 5.30 16.99
CA LEU A 146 4.28 5.07 16.33
C LEU A 146 4.52 4.73 14.86
N THR A 147 4.18 3.53 14.44
CA THR A 147 4.21 3.15 13.01
C THR A 147 2.78 3.19 12.47
N ILE A 148 2.54 4.08 11.52
CA ILE A 148 1.23 4.33 10.91
C ILE A 148 1.22 3.71 9.52
N VAL A 149 0.38 2.71 9.30
CA VAL A 149 0.34 1.93 8.07
C VAL A 149 -1.02 2.06 7.40
N GLY A 150 -1.03 2.64 6.20
CA GLY A 150 -2.25 2.73 5.38
C GLY A 150 -2.45 1.50 4.50
N HIS A 151 -3.70 1.08 4.35
CA HIS A 151 -4.12 -0.03 3.49
C HIS A 151 -5.33 0.35 2.66
N THR A 152 -5.46 -0.28 1.49
CA THR A 152 -6.64 -0.18 0.62
C THR A 152 -7.22 -1.56 0.33
N ASP A 153 -8.39 -1.59 -0.27
CA ASP A 153 -8.88 -2.77 -0.99
C ASP A 153 -8.18 -2.90 -2.35
N ASN A 154 -8.62 -3.87 -3.16
CA ASN A 154 -8.08 -4.12 -4.50
C ASN A 154 -8.74 -3.27 -5.61
N VAL A 155 -9.63 -2.33 -5.27
CA VAL A 155 -10.28 -1.48 -6.27
C VAL A 155 -9.32 -0.37 -6.70
N PRO A 156 -9.03 -0.23 -8.01
CA PRO A 156 -8.14 0.82 -8.48
C PRO A 156 -8.68 2.22 -8.21
N VAL A 157 -7.79 3.17 -7.93
CA VAL A 157 -8.14 4.59 -7.80
C VAL A 157 -8.55 5.15 -9.16
N LYS A 158 -9.84 5.53 -9.31
CA LYS A 158 -10.40 6.05 -10.55
C LYS A 158 -10.96 7.48 -10.46
N LYS A 159 -11.23 7.96 -9.25
CA LYS A 159 -11.76 9.33 -9.05
C LYS A 159 -10.74 10.37 -9.49
N ARG A 160 -11.14 11.28 -10.39
CA ARG A 160 -10.26 12.33 -10.92
C ARG A 160 -9.73 13.25 -9.82
N GLU A 161 -10.56 13.60 -8.85
CA GLU A 161 -10.20 14.43 -7.70
C GLU A 161 -9.12 13.75 -6.84
N THR A 162 -9.29 12.45 -6.58
CA THR A 162 -8.29 11.66 -5.84
C THR A 162 -6.95 11.62 -6.60
N ILE A 163 -6.99 11.33 -7.90
CA ILE A 163 -5.80 11.30 -8.74
C ILE A 163 -5.09 12.65 -8.76
N ALA A 164 -5.84 13.75 -8.95
CA ALA A 164 -5.30 15.10 -8.95
C ALA A 164 -4.66 15.44 -7.59
N ARG A 165 -5.34 15.09 -6.49
CA ARG A 165 -4.85 15.29 -5.13
C ARG A 165 -3.55 14.50 -4.86
N LEU A 166 -3.51 13.22 -5.22
CA LEU A 166 -2.30 12.40 -5.05
C LEU A 166 -1.11 12.98 -5.84
N LYS A 167 -1.34 13.39 -7.08
CA LYS A 167 -0.31 14.06 -7.91
C LYS A 167 0.17 15.37 -7.26
N SER A 168 -0.71 16.19 -6.70
CA SER A 168 -0.32 17.43 -6.02
C SER A 168 0.51 17.18 -4.76
N LEU A 169 0.39 16.00 -4.14
CA LEU A 169 1.19 15.55 -3.01
C LEU A 169 2.49 14.81 -3.44
N GLY A 170 2.76 14.72 -4.75
CA GLY A 170 3.91 13.97 -5.26
C GLY A 170 3.79 12.45 -5.10
N LYS A 171 2.56 11.93 -4.94
CA LYS A 171 2.28 10.50 -4.74
C LYS A 171 1.87 9.82 -6.05
N ALA A 172 2.07 8.50 -6.11
CA ALA A 172 1.52 7.69 -7.18
C ALA A 172 -0.02 7.78 -7.20
N ALA A 173 -0.61 7.79 -8.40
CA ALA A 173 -2.06 7.92 -8.57
C ALA A 173 -2.76 6.54 -8.51
N ASP A 174 -2.41 5.74 -7.54
CA ASP A 174 -2.85 4.35 -7.32
C ASP A 174 -3.14 4.05 -5.84
N ASN A 175 -3.41 2.79 -5.54
CA ASN A 175 -3.67 2.33 -4.18
C ASN A 175 -2.47 2.50 -3.24
N GLN A 176 -1.24 2.41 -3.77
CA GLN A 176 -0.03 2.63 -2.99
C GLN A 176 0.04 4.09 -2.52
N GLY A 177 -0.05 5.05 -3.46
CA GLY A 177 -0.01 6.47 -3.13
C GLY A 177 -1.21 6.92 -2.27
N LEU A 178 -2.42 6.34 -2.47
CA LEU A 178 -3.57 6.65 -1.62
C LEU A 178 -3.37 6.18 -0.19
N SER A 179 -2.79 4.98 0.01
CA SER A 179 -2.50 4.46 1.34
C SER A 179 -1.43 5.27 2.07
N GLU A 180 -0.39 5.72 1.37
CA GLU A 180 0.63 6.62 1.89
C GLU A 180 0.03 7.96 2.32
N ALA A 181 -0.73 8.60 1.44
CA ALA A 181 -1.37 9.88 1.72
C ALA A 181 -2.33 9.81 2.92
N ARG A 182 -3.00 8.68 3.14
CA ARG A 182 -3.86 8.47 4.32
C ARG A 182 -3.06 8.30 5.60
N ALA A 183 -1.96 7.52 5.56
CA ALA A 183 -1.09 7.37 6.71
C ALA A 183 -0.47 8.71 7.13
N GLU A 184 -0.03 9.52 6.17
CA GLU A 184 0.50 10.87 6.40
C GLU A 184 -0.56 11.81 6.97
N ALA A 185 -1.80 11.80 6.45
CA ALA A 185 -2.87 12.63 6.96
C ALA A 185 -3.23 12.28 8.42
N VAL A 186 -3.15 11.01 8.81
CA VAL A 186 -3.30 10.61 10.23
C VAL A 186 -2.13 11.13 11.06
N ALA A 187 -0.89 10.99 10.56
CA ALA A 187 0.30 11.50 11.26
C ALA A 187 0.23 13.02 11.47
N GLU A 188 -0.23 13.79 10.48
CA GLU A 188 -0.45 15.23 10.60
C GLU A 188 -1.44 15.59 11.72
N VAL A 189 -2.53 14.84 11.85
CA VAL A 189 -3.50 15.05 12.94
C VAL A 189 -2.90 14.69 14.29
N LEU A 190 -2.12 13.60 14.40
CA LEU A 190 -1.43 13.22 15.63
C LEU A 190 -0.37 14.26 16.03
N MET A 191 0.37 14.82 15.06
CA MET A 191 1.31 15.94 15.32
C MET A 191 0.58 17.18 15.84
N ALA A 192 -0.53 17.53 15.22
CA ALA A 192 -1.36 18.65 15.68
C ALA A 192 -1.91 18.42 17.10
N GLY A 193 -2.07 17.18 17.53
CA GLY A 193 -2.47 16.77 18.87
C GLY A 193 -1.31 16.65 19.89
N GLY A 194 -0.07 16.93 19.49
CA GLY A 194 1.09 16.98 20.39
C GLY A 194 2.07 15.80 20.29
N VAL A 195 1.88 14.87 19.36
CA VAL A 195 2.86 13.79 19.13
C VAL A 195 4.05 14.31 18.34
N GLU A 196 5.27 14.05 18.81
CA GLU A 196 6.50 14.48 18.13
C GLU A 196 6.68 13.72 16.79
N ALA A 197 7.03 14.45 15.73
CA ALA A 197 7.27 13.89 14.40
C ALA A 197 8.36 12.80 14.40
N ALA A 198 9.40 12.97 15.21
CA ALA A 198 10.49 12.01 15.33
C ALA A 198 10.08 10.63 15.85
N ARG A 199 8.91 10.54 16.50
CA ARG A 199 8.33 9.29 17.00
C ARG A 199 7.48 8.57 15.98
N MET A 200 7.21 9.17 14.83
CA MET A 200 6.26 8.63 13.85
C MET A 200 6.95 8.15 12.60
N VAL A 201 6.53 6.98 12.13
CA VAL A 201 6.91 6.41 10.83
C VAL A 201 5.63 6.13 10.06
N THR A 202 5.51 6.67 8.85
CA THR A 202 4.36 6.46 7.98
C THR A 202 4.70 5.49 6.86
N GLN A 203 3.75 4.61 6.52
CA GLN A 203 3.90 3.63 5.46
C GLN A 203 2.59 3.45 4.69
N GLY A 204 2.65 3.39 3.36
CA GLY A 204 1.59 2.84 2.54
C GLY A 204 1.87 1.38 2.19
N ARG A 205 0.88 0.53 2.27
CA ARG A 205 0.94 -0.87 1.83
C ARG A 205 -0.04 -1.16 0.69
N GLY A 206 -0.82 -0.16 0.27
CA GLY A 206 -1.83 -0.34 -0.76
C GLY A 206 -2.71 -1.55 -0.47
N GLN A 207 -2.90 -2.38 -1.47
CA GLN A 207 -3.69 -3.61 -1.41
C GLN A 207 -2.88 -4.87 -1.05
N SER A 208 -1.57 -4.74 -0.77
CA SER A 208 -0.65 -5.89 -0.66
C SER A 208 -0.83 -6.73 0.60
N VAL A 209 -1.49 -6.21 1.65
CA VAL A 209 -1.69 -6.89 2.93
C VAL A 209 -3.18 -6.92 3.30
N PRO A 210 -4.00 -7.72 2.62
CA PRO A 210 -5.41 -7.86 2.95
C PRO A 210 -5.59 -8.66 4.26
N ILE A 211 -6.61 -8.29 5.07
CA ILE A 211 -7.03 -9.03 6.28
C ILE A 211 -8.37 -9.72 6.10
N ALA A 212 -9.04 -9.48 4.98
CA ALA A 212 -10.30 -10.10 4.61
C ALA A 212 -10.38 -10.28 3.10
N ASP A 213 -11.35 -11.07 2.64
CA ASP A 213 -11.54 -11.33 1.23
C ASP A 213 -11.98 -10.06 0.47
N ASN A 214 -11.30 -9.77 -0.63
CA ASN A 214 -11.61 -8.65 -1.52
C ASN A 214 -12.78 -8.92 -2.51
N LEU A 215 -13.39 -10.11 -2.47
CA LEU A 215 -14.56 -10.43 -3.29
C LEU A 215 -15.85 -9.86 -2.69
N THR A 216 -15.91 -9.69 -1.36
CA THR A 216 -17.09 -9.19 -0.66
C THR A 216 -16.98 -7.69 -0.36
N VAL A 217 -18.13 -7.02 -0.21
CA VAL A 217 -18.18 -5.59 0.16
C VAL A 217 -17.63 -5.38 1.57
N GLU A 218 -18.00 -6.27 2.49
CA GLU A 218 -17.57 -6.27 3.89
C GLU A 218 -16.07 -6.52 4.02
N GLY A 219 -15.53 -7.45 3.23
CA GLY A 219 -14.11 -7.73 3.21
C GLY A 219 -13.29 -6.55 2.67
N LYS A 220 -13.73 -5.91 1.58
CA LYS A 220 -13.14 -4.66 1.08
C LYS A 220 -13.16 -3.57 2.15
N ALA A 221 -14.28 -3.39 2.87
CA ALA A 221 -14.39 -2.40 3.93
C ALA A 221 -13.38 -2.66 5.07
N LYS A 222 -13.15 -3.92 5.44
CA LYS A 222 -12.12 -4.31 6.43
C LYS A 222 -10.70 -4.05 5.92
N ASN A 223 -10.46 -4.23 4.62
CA ASN A 223 -9.16 -3.98 4.02
C ASN A 223 -8.83 -2.48 3.90
N ARG A 224 -9.83 -1.62 3.71
CA ARG A 224 -9.68 -0.17 3.75
C ARG A 224 -9.50 0.31 5.19
N ARG A 225 -8.27 0.34 5.67
CA ARG A 225 -7.94 0.68 7.06
C ARG A 225 -6.64 1.45 7.20
N VAL A 226 -6.43 2.05 8.36
CA VAL A 226 -5.15 2.54 8.81
C VAL A 226 -4.83 1.87 10.15
N ASP A 227 -3.71 1.19 10.22
CA ASP A 227 -3.20 0.56 11.42
C ASP A 227 -2.14 1.47 12.06
N ILE A 228 -2.22 1.71 13.39
CA ILE A 228 -1.20 2.42 14.16
C ILE A 228 -0.64 1.43 15.18
N PHE A 229 0.65 1.18 15.13
CA PHE A 229 1.36 0.33 16.06
C PHE A 229 2.17 1.18 17.04
N VAL A 230 2.02 0.90 18.32
CA VAL A 230 2.78 1.54 19.39
C VAL A 230 3.86 0.57 19.86
N THR A 231 5.12 0.87 19.57
CA THR A 231 6.26 0.01 19.89
C THR A 231 7.28 0.73 20.76
N PRO A 232 8.06 0.01 21.60
CA PRO A 232 9.16 0.64 22.35
C PRO A 232 10.18 1.28 21.42
N SER A 233 10.72 2.40 21.81
CA SER A 233 11.74 3.20 21.09
C SER A 233 13.13 2.52 21.00
N GLY A 234 13.22 1.20 21.04
CA GLY A 234 14.47 0.45 20.90
C GLY A 234 14.43 -0.66 19.86
N GLY A 235 13.23 -0.96 19.33
CA GLY A 235 13.05 -1.89 18.23
C GLY A 235 13.24 -1.15 16.91
N ARG A 236 14.42 -1.28 16.31
CA ARG A 236 14.68 -0.82 14.94
C ARG A 236 13.63 -1.45 14.03
N ALA A 237 12.61 -0.67 13.66
CA ALA A 237 11.72 -1.06 12.57
C ALA A 237 12.60 -1.30 11.35
N SER A 238 12.66 -2.55 10.91
CA SER A 238 13.39 -2.98 9.72
C SER A 238 12.96 -2.09 8.55
N SER A 239 13.90 -1.32 8.06
CA SER A 239 13.98 -0.60 6.78
C SER A 239 12.64 -0.33 6.06
N ALA A 240 12.04 0.83 6.35
CA ALA A 240 11.08 1.44 5.45
C ALA A 240 11.20 2.96 5.57
N GLY A 241 11.55 3.56 4.47
CA GLY A 241 11.68 4.95 4.09
C GLY A 241 11.43 6.03 5.13
N THR A 242 12.48 6.70 5.53
CA THR A 242 12.42 7.99 6.23
C THR A 242 11.69 8.99 5.34
N VAL A 243 10.49 9.38 5.71
CA VAL A 243 9.79 10.49 5.05
C VAL A 243 10.41 11.79 5.56
N ASN A 244 11.15 12.45 4.70
CA ASN A 244 11.68 13.79 4.93
C ASN A 244 10.50 14.77 4.89
N PHE A 245 10.02 15.22 6.04
CA PHE A 245 9.11 16.37 6.10
C PHE A 245 9.90 17.60 5.69
N GLY A 246 9.82 17.99 4.41
CA GLY A 246 10.38 19.21 3.90
C GLY A 246 9.85 20.39 4.71
N SER A 247 10.75 21.06 5.44
CA SER A 247 10.47 22.35 6.07
C SER A 247 10.20 23.37 4.96
N GLY A 248 8.93 23.52 4.59
CA GLY A 248 8.48 24.62 3.76
C GLY A 248 8.64 25.94 4.56
N ARG A 249 9.57 26.75 4.10
CA ARG A 249 9.63 28.18 4.42
C ARG A 249 8.58 28.92 3.61
#